data_ea1473f00a6ceac25918ddf49350c3da
#
_entry.id   ea1473f00a6ceac25918ddf49350c3da
#
_cell.length_a   1.000
_cell.length_b   1.000
_cell.length_c   1.000
_cell.angle_alpha   90.00
_cell.angle_beta   90.00
_cell.angle_gamma   90.00
#
_symmetry.space_group_name_H-M   'P 1'
#
loop_
_entity.id
_entity.type
_entity.pdbx_description
1 polymer ?
#
loop_
_entity_poly.entity_id
_entity_poly.type
_entity_poly.pdbx_seq_one_letter_code
_entity_poly.pdbx_strand_id
1 'polypeptide(L)'
;MKTKYFIFISLLFFVTLNYAQEKNTSNKLELSYDIKYLKSKYYPDEEKVLNVFLPKTYNKNNKYPVVYITDAGTPNFEVALSYINQLMENNVIPKIILIGIEQNNRNSELDIYWSDDGKKFKNYLFEEIIPYINSNYSTSDFNTIIGHSDGAEYNHLLMLEKNNPFRGFINISTNLNNDVSNEIEEFFKKTNTKIVYYFIANGKYDSEDRILAGNKIDSLYKLTGSKEIKFLKKDYKADHQNLVANSMLDGISFVFQDYRNLNKYSSFKDYSQNYQSEINQLYGFTPNIETNDIDFYFGKILDEKNIVDYEYLINFINENNVSFVMNSLDRANHYFYMKQYPQAIKFWKKTVNEFDQIEPRVFYFNFTKAVDAYLVEKDPKGAIEFLEKSKKRMPEYNLEFDYFIAKTAIENSVEVIKGKNALKNCNSNFKENRYFNRTNLKNLKK
;
A
#
# COMPACT_ATOMS: atom_id res chain seq x y z
N MET A 1 23.08 14.68 -16.70
CA MET A 1 22.86 15.15 -15.32
C MET A 1 21.77 14.28 -14.67
N LYS A 2 21.93 12.93 -14.63
CA LYS A 2 20.93 11.97 -14.14
C LYS A 2 21.50 10.83 -13.28
N THR A 3 22.68 11.00 -12.66
CA THR A 3 23.36 9.87 -12.00
C THR A 3 23.74 10.12 -10.52
N LYS A 4 23.12 11.07 -9.84
CA LYS A 4 23.44 11.38 -8.42
C LYS A 4 22.37 10.99 -7.39
N TYR A 5 21.22 10.46 -7.80
CA TYR A 5 20.11 10.16 -6.87
C TYR A 5 20.04 8.71 -6.37
N PHE A 6 20.86 7.81 -6.90
CA PHE A 6 20.75 6.37 -6.59
C PHE A 6 21.52 5.92 -5.33
N ILE A 7 22.34 6.78 -4.73
CA ILE A 7 23.20 6.39 -3.58
C ILE A 7 22.54 6.68 -2.22
N PHE A 8 21.50 7.52 -2.16
CA PHE A 8 20.91 7.94 -0.90
C PHE A 8 19.80 6.99 -0.37
N ILE A 9 19.15 6.25 -1.26
CA ILE A 9 18.09 5.27 -0.88
C ILE A 9 18.71 3.98 -0.32
N SER A 10 19.94 3.63 -0.68
CA SER A 10 20.59 2.40 -0.20
C SER A 10 21.07 2.45 1.26
N LEU A 11 21.17 3.63 1.87
CA LEU A 11 21.65 3.77 3.26
C LEU A 11 20.53 3.68 4.31
N LEU A 12 19.27 3.93 3.92
CA LEU A 12 18.10 3.70 4.77
C LEU A 12 17.72 2.20 4.85
N PHE A 13 18.10 1.41 3.85
CA PHE A 13 17.77 -0.02 3.78
C PHE A 13 18.69 -0.93 4.62
N PHE A 14 19.83 -0.44 5.12
CA PHE A 14 20.80 -1.28 5.85
C PHE A 14 20.51 -1.43 7.35
N VAL A 15 19.63 -0.62 7.95
CA VAL A 15 19.31 -0.73 9.38
C VAL A 15 18.24 -1.78 9.68
N THR A 16 17.43 -2.16 8.69
CA THR A 16 16.38 -3.17 8.88
C THR A 16 16.81 -4.62 8.60
N LEU A 17 18.01 -4.85 8.08
CA LEU A 17 18.47 -6.20 7.70
C LEU A 17 19.05 -7.06 8.84
N ASN A 18 19.25 -6.53 10.03
CA ASN A 18 19.79 -7.30 11.16
C ASN A 18 18.71 -7.94 12.08
N TYR A 19 17.41 -7.77 11.78
CA TYR A 19 16.34 -8.47 12.50
C TYR A 19 15.77 -9.69 11.77
N ALA A 20 16.29 -10.03 10.61
CA ALA A 20 15.77 -11.12 9.77
C ALA A 20 16.58 -12.43 9.86
N GLN A 21 17.27 -12.71 10.98
CA GLN A 21 17.86 -14.02 11.25
C GLN A 21 17.32 -14.65 12.53
N GLU A 22 16.00 -14.80 12.61
CA GLU A 22 15.41 -15.81 13.47
C GLU A 22 14.80 -16.93 12.60
N LYS A 23 15.42 -18.10 12.78
CA LYS A 23 14.94 -19.43 12.41
C LYS A 23 14.04 -19.53 11.16
N ASN A 24 14.64 -19.98 10.07
CA ASN A 24 13.98 -20.70 9.00
C ASN A 24 13.21 -21.94 9.54
N THR A 25 12.08 -21.76 10.14
CA THR A 25 10.98 -22.68 9.91
C THR A 25 10.43 -22.27 8.56
N SER A 26 10.52 -23.14 7.57
CA SER A 26 9.84 -23.00 6.30
C SER A 26 8.35 -22.80 6.61
N ASN A 27 7.92 -21.54 6.74
CA ASN A 27 6.50 -21.22 6.67
C ASN A 27 6.11 -21.53 5.22
N LYS A 28 5.82 -22.81 4.95
CA LYS A 28 5.04 -23.18 3.79
C LYS A 28 3.81 -22.29 3.84
N LEU A 29 3.63 -21.50 2.81
CA LEU A 29 2.41 -20.74 2.60
C LEU A 29 1.31 -21.77 2.31
N GLU A 30 0.74 -22.33 3.36
CA GLU A 30 -0.37 -23.25 3.24
C GLU A 30 -1.62 -22.38 3.05
N LEU A 31 -1.99 -22.19 1.77
CA LEU A 31 -3.27 -21.60 1.41
C LEU A 31 -4.32 -22.67 1.66
N SER A 32 -4.99 -22.58 2.80
CA SER A 32 -6.09 -23.48 3.17
C SER A 32 -7.42 -22.73 3.15
N TYR A 33 -8.46 -23.43 2.78
CA TYR A 33 -9.84 -22.96 2.85
C TYR A 33 -10.73 -24.06 3.43
N ASP A 34 -11.85 -23.66 3.99
CA ASP A 34 -12.86 -24.58 4.53
C ASP A 34 -13.84 -24.97 3.43
N ILE A 35 -14.19 -26.24 3.36
CA ILE A 35 -15.31 -26.74 2.52
C ILE A 35 -16.57 -26.79 3.39
N LYS A 36 -17.64 -26.13 2.94
CA LYS A 36 -18.94 -26.11 3.61
C LYS A 36 -19.98 -26.79 2.73
N TYR A 37 -20.74 -27.67 3.32
CA TYR A 37 -21.83 -28.36 2.67
C TYR A 37 -23.15 -27.74 3.11
N LEU A 38 -23.95 -27.28 2.14
CA LEU A 38 -25.23 -26.62 2.41
C LEU A 38 -26.41 -27.44 1.88
N LYS A 39 -27.44 -27.56 2.73
CA LYS A 39 -28.76 -27.99 2.26
C LYS A 39 -29.52 -26.77 1.75
N SER A 40 -30.12 -26.90 0.59
CA SER A 40 -30.83 -25.82 -0.08
C SER A 40 -32.32 -26.17 -0.28
N LYS A 41 -33.20 -25.20 -0.03
CA LYS A 41 -34.62 -25.35 -0.39
C LYS A 41 -34.82 -25.34 -1.91
N TYR A 42 -33.88 -24.73 -2.65
CA TYR A 42 -33.89 -24.69 -4.10
C TYR A 42 -33.33 -25.98 -4.73
N TYR A 43 -32.49 -26.71 -4.00
CA TYR A 43 -31.86 -27.96 -4.43
C TYR A 43 -32.01 -29.01 -3.34
N PRO A 44 -33.26 -29.51 -3.05
CA PRO A 44 -33.53 -30.35 -1.89
C PRO A 44 -32.85 -31.72 -1.95
N ASP A 45 -32.61 -32.21 -3.16
CA ASP A 45 -32.01 -33.52 -3.42
C ASP A 45 -30.51 -33.48 -3.66
N GLU A 46 -29.91 -32.31 -3.52
CA GLU A 46 -28.48 -32.06 -3.77
C GLU A 46 -27.79 -31.48 -2.54
N GLU A 47 -26.54 -31.88 -2.31
CA GLU A 47 -25.65 -31.21 -1.41
C GLU A 47 -24.86 -30.17 -2.20
N LYS A 48 -24.94 -28.92 -1.77
CA LYS A 48 -24.26 -27.78 -2.41
C LYS A 48 -22.97 -27.46 -1.66
N VAL A 49 -21.91 -27.20 -2.41
CA VAL A 49 -20.55 -27.02 -1.87
C VAL A 49 -20.12 -25.56 -2.00
N LEU A 50 -19.61 -25.03 -0.88
CA LEU A 50 -18.94 -23.73 -0.83
C LEU A 50 -17.51 -23.88 -0.31
N ASN A 51 -16.55 -23.29 -1.01
CA ASN A 51 -15.18 -23.14 -0.58
C ASN A 51 -15.03 -21.78 0.12
N VAL A 52 -14.68 -21.77 1.40
CA VAL A 52 -14.62 -20.53 2.21
C VAL A 52 -13.19 -20.26 2.65
N PHE A 53 -12.61 -19.20 2.11
CA PHE A 53 -11.30 -18.72 2.56
C PHE A 53 -11.45 -17.46 3.40
N LEU A 54 -10.79 -17.47 4.55
CA LEU A 54 -10.67 -16.31 5.44
C LEU A 54 -9.22 -15.81 5.46
N PRO A 55 -8.97 -14.50 5.52
CA PRO A 55 -7.60 -14.00 5.67
C PRO A 55 -6.99 -14.48 7.00
N LYS A 56 -5.68 -14.74 7.04
CA LYS A 56 -4.97 -15.24 8.25
C LYS A 56 -5.22 -14.42 9.51
N THR A 57 -5.45 -13.11 9.33
CA THR A 57 -5.71 -12.17 10.41
C THR A 57 -7.21 -11.91 10.61
N TYR A 58 -8.08 -12.84 10.17
CA TYR A 58 -9.53 -12.70 10.35
C TYR A 58 -9.90 -12.49 11.81
N ASN A 59 -10.71 -11.45 12.06
CA ASN A 59 -11.21 -11.12 13.39
C ASN A 59 -12.70 -10.72 13.27
N LYS A 60 -13.54 -11.34 14.09
CA LYS A 60 -14.99 -11.10 14.10
C LYS A 60 -15.39 -9.64 14.37
N ASN A 61 -14.51 -8.85 14.97
CA ASN A 61 -14.76 -7.45 15.27
C ASN A 61 -14.54 -6.53 14.06
N ASN A 62 -13.92 -7.03 13.00
CA ASN A 62 -13.66 -6.28 11.78
C ASN A 62 -14.67 -6.67 10.70
N LYS A 63 -14.92 -5.76 9.75
CA LYS A 63 -15.76 -6.01 8.58
C LYS A 63 -14.90 -6.29 7.36
N TYR A 64 -15.31 -7.25 6.53
CA TYR A 64 -14.59 -7.71 5.35
C TYR A 64 -15.45 -7.66 4.10
N PRO A 65 -15.01 -7.04 3.00
CA PRO A 65 -15.60 -7.25 1.69
C PRO A 65 -15.59 -8.73 1.32
N VAL A 66 -16.59 -9.17 0.56
CA VAL A 66 -16.70 -10.56 0.12
C VAL A 66 -16.55 -10.66 -1.39
N VAL A 67 -15.70 -11.57 -1.83
CA VAL A 67 -15.54 -11.92 -3.25
C VAL A 67 -16.11 -13.32 -3.45
N TYR A 68 -17.10 -13.42 -4.31
CA TYR A 68 -17.71 -14.69 -4.75
C TYR A 68 -17.13 -15.06 -6.12
N ILE A 69 -16.89 -16.35 -6.36
CA ILE A 69 -16.49 -16.86 -7.67
C ILE A 69 -17.31 -18.10 -8.00
N THR A 70 -17.88 -18.13 -9.19
CA THR A 70 -18.50 -19.31 -9.77
C THR A 70 -17.44 -20.26 -10.32
N ASP A 71 -17.83 -21.47 -10.68
CA ASP A 71 -16.93 -22.53 -11.19
C ASP A 71 -15.81 -22.92 -10.20
N ALA A 72 -16.12 -22.90 -8.89
CA ALA A 72 -15.12 -23.18 -7.85
C ALA A 72 -14.64 -24.65 -7.79
N GLY A 73 -15.34 -25.58 -8.44
CA GLY A 73 -14.86 -26.94 -8.68
C GLY A 73 -13.80 -27.05 -9.79
N THR A 74 -13.36 -25.93 -10.36
CA THR A 74 -12.30 -25.83 -11.37
C THR A 74 -11.08 -25.08 -10.81
N PRO A 75 -9.91 -25.10 -11.48
CA PRO A 75 -8.73 -24.35 -11.06
C PRO A 75 -8.91 -22.84 -10.92
N ASN A 76 -10.04 -22.26 -11.34
CA ASN A 76 -10.32 -20.83 -11.27
C ASN A 76 -10.33 -20.31 -9.83
N PHE A 77 -10.83 -21.12 -8.88
CA PHE A 77 -10.84 -20.76 -7.46
C PHE A 77 -9.43 -20.65 -6.88
N GLU A 78 -8.56 -21.63 -7.16
CA GLU A 78 -7.17 -21.64 -6.69
C GLU A 78 -6.36 -20.49 -7.29
N VAL A 79 -6.62 -20.13 -8.55
CA VAL A 79 -6.03 -18.94 -9.19
C VAL A 79 -6.47 -17.66 -8.46
N ALA A 80 -7.77 -17.49 -8.21
CA ALA A 80 -8.30 -16.35 -7.47
C ALA A 80 -7.73 -16.29 -6.06
N LEU A 81 -7.71 -17.41 -5.34
CA LEU A 81 -7.17 -17.54 -3.99
C LEU A 81 -5.69 -17.10 -3.91
N SER A 82 -4.88 -17.57 -4.87
CA SER A 82 -3.46 -17.25 -4.91
C SER A 82 -3.21 -15.77 -5.13
N TYR A 83 -3.91 -15.15 -6.10
CA TYR A 83 -3.75 -13.71 -6.35
C TYR A 83 -4.31 -12.85 -5.22
N ILE A 84 -5.49 -13.18 -4.69
CA ILE A 84 -6.09 -12.47 -3.56
C ILE A 84 -5.17 -12.51 -2.35
N ASN A 85 -4.62 -13.68 -2.00
CA ASN A 85 -3.70 -13.79 -0.88
C ASN A 85 -2.44 -12.93 -1.10
N GLN A 86 -1.84 -12.98 -2.30
CA GLN A 86 -0.67 -12.16 -2.60
C GLN A 86 -0.98 -10.65 -2.51
N LEU A 87 -2.10 -10.21 -3.05
CA LEU A 87 -2.50 -8.79 -3.02
C LEU A 87 -2.79 -8.32 -1.58
N MET A 88 -3.42 -9.16 -0.75
CA MET A 88 -3.68 -8.85 0.66
C MET A 88 -2.39 -8.79 1.49
N GLU A 89 -1.47 -9.74 1.30
CA GLU A 89 -0.20 -9.75 2.04
C GLU A 89 0.69 -8.55 1.69
N ASN A 90 0.56 -8.02 0.47
CA ASN A 90 1.24 -6.79 0.03
C ASN A 90 0.43 -5.51 0.28
N ASN A 91 -0.71 -5.59 0.97
CA ASN A 91 -1.62 -4.47 1.24
C ASN A 91 -2.06 -3.71 -0.02
N VAL A 92 -2.13 -4.37 -1.18
CA VAL A 92 -2.64 -3.79 -2.44
C VAL A 92 -4.16 -3.73 -2.43
N ILE A 93 -4.80 -4.75 -1.82
CA ILE A 93 -6.25 -4.80 -1.58
C ILE A 93 -6.51 -4.96 -0.09
N PRO A 94 -7.73 -4.63 0.40
CA PRO A 94 -8.09 -4.90 1.78
C PRO A 94 -8.11 -6.40 2.08
N LYS A 95 -8.09 -6.77 3.35
CA LYS A 95 -8.38 -8.16 3.74
C LYS A 95 -9.83 -8.46 3.37
N ILE A 96 -10.04 -9.55 2.63
CA ILE A 96 -11.36 -9.96 2.11
C ILE A 96 -11.66 -11.41 2.48
N ILE A 97 -12.92 -11.80 2.36
CA ILE A 97 -13.39 -13.19 2.40
C ILE A 97 -13.58 -13.65 0.94
N LEU A 98 -13.03 -14.81 0.56
CA LEU A 98 -13.29 -15.40 -0.75
C LEU A 98 -14.21 -16.60 -0.61
N ILE A 99 -15.27 -16.62 -1.41
CA ILE A 99 -16.28 -17.68 -1.44
C ILE A 99 -16.30 -18.30 -2.84
N GLY A 100 -15.90 -19.55 -2.92
CA GLY A 100 -16.05 -20.36 -4.13
C GLY A 100 -17.40 -21.08 -4.12
N ILE A 101 -18.14 -20.98 -5.20
CA ILE A 101 -19.44 -21.64 -5.38
C ILE A 101 -19.26 -22.75 -6.43
N GLU A 102 -19.46 -23.99 -6.02
CA GLU A 102 -19.43 -25.11 -6.95
C GLU A 102 -20.82 -25.34 -7.56
N GLN A 103 -20.86 -25.56 -8.86
CA GLN A 103 -22.05 -25.91 -9.61
C GLN A 103 -22.11 -27.42 -9.80
N ASN A 104 -23.20 -28.08 -9.37
CA ASN A 104 -23.43 -29.50 -9.64
C ASN A 104 -23.79 -29.73 -11.12
N ASN A 105 -24.55 -28.82 -11.68
CA ASN A 105 -24.88 -28.77 -13.10
C ASN A 105 -24.66 -27.36 -13.64
N ARG A 106 -23.42 -27.10 -14.07
CA ARG A 106 -22.98 -25.78 -14.51
C ARG A 106 -23.87 -25.18 -15.60
N ASN A 107 -24.25 -25.96 -16.61
CA ASN A 107 -24.97 -25.44 -17.75
C ASN A 107 -26.41 -25.01 -17.42
N SER A 108 -27.06 -25.66 -16.47
CA SER A 108 -28.40 -25.27 -16.04
C SER A 108 -28.34 -24.18 -14.96
N GLU A 109 -27.37 -24.24 -14.06
CA GLU A 109 -27.24 -23.28 -12.95
C GLU A 109 -26.75 -21.91 -13.43
N LEU A 110 -25.83 -21.86 -14.39
CA LEU A 110 -25.35 -20.62 -15.03
C LEU A 110 -26.03 -20.37 -16.38
N ASP A 111 -27.33 -20.66 -16.46
CA ASP A 111 -28.07 -20.54 -17.73
C ASP A 111 -28.25 -19.04 -18.11
N ILE A 112 -27.61 -18.69 -19.21
CA ILE A 112 -27.58 -17.36 -19.81
C ILE A 112 -28.89 -16.94 -20.48
N TYR A 113 -29.80 -17.89 -20.73
CA TYR A 113 -31.13 -17.59 -21.26
C TYR A 113 -32.16 -17.28 -20.17
N TRP A 114 -31.70 -17.27 -18.91
CA TRP A 114 -32.54 -16.91 -17.76
C TRP A 114 -33.74 -17.83 -17.58
N SER A 115 -33.53 -19.13 -17.84
CA SER A 115 -34.50 -20.18 -17.61
C SER A 115 -34.90 -20.28 -16.12
N ASP A 116 -35.85 -21.17 -15.83
CA ASP A 116 -36.23 -21.44 -14.45
C ASP A 116 -35.07 -21.99 -13.60
N ASP A 117 -34.14 -22.74 -14.19
CA ASP A 117 -32.96 -23.24 -13.51
C ASP A 117 -31.95 -22.10 -13.22
N GLY A 118 -31.69 -21.22 -14.19
CA GLY A 118 -30.85 -20.06 -13.96
C GLY A 118 -31.43 -19.12 -12.89
N LYS A 119 -32.75 -18.87 -12.90
CA LYS A 119 -33.44 -18.10 -11.85
C LYS A 119 -33.39 -18.82 -10.50
N LYS A 120 -33.49 -20.13 -10.48
CA LYS A 120 -33.33 -20.96 -9.28
C LYS A 120 -31.98 -20.83 -8.67
N PHE A 121 -30.89 -20.83 -9.45
CA PHE A 121 -29.53 -20.60 -8.98
C PHE A 121 -29.34 -19.16 -8.45
N LYS A 122 -29.87 -18.13 -9.13
CA LYS A 122 -29.91 -16.77 -8.61
C LYS A 122 -30.56 -16.70 -7.23
N ASN A 123 -31.76 -17.33 -7.07
CA ASN A 123 -32.47 -17.31 -5.80
C ASN A 123 -31.67 -18.04 -4.70
N TYR A 124 -31.02 -19.17 -5.03
CA TYR A 124 -30.10 -19.86 -4.13
C TYR A 124 -28.95 -18.93 -3.70
N LEU A 125 -28.33 -18.22 -4.62
CA LEU A 125 -27.25 -17.27 -4.34
C LEU A 125 -27.72 -16.11 -3.45
N PHE A 126 -28.85 -15.48 -3.79
CA PHE A 126 -29.32 -14.26 -3.11
C PHE A 126 -30.01 -14.56 -1.76
N GLU A 127 -30.75 -15.65 -1.67
CA GLU A 127 -31.58 -15.94 -0.51
C GLU A 127 -30.99 -16.96 0.45
N GLU A 128 -29.97 -17.73 0.03
CA GLU A 128 -29.34 -18.74 0.89
C GLU A 128 -27.85 -18.52 1.05
N ILE A 129 -27.03 -18.45 -0.01
CA ILE A 129 -25.57 -18.34 0.11
C ILE A 129 -25.19 -17.03 0.79
N ILE A 130 -25.61 -15.88 0.24
CA ILE A 130 -25.22 -14.57 0.78
C ILE A 130 -25.72 -14.38 2.22
N PRO A 131 -26.97 -14.67 2.58
CA PRO A 131 -27.43 -14.64 3.97
C PRO A 131 -26.66 -15.62 4.88
N TYR A 132 -26.32 -16.80 4.42
CA TYR A 132 -25.50 -17.74 5.19
C TYR A 132 -24.12 -17.15 5.50
N ILE A 133 -23.45 -16.59 4.51
CA ILE A 133 -22.13 -15.97 4.68
C ILE A 133 -22.23 -14.78 5.64
N ASN A 134 -23.22 -13.92 5.47
CA ASN A 134 -23.43 -12.76 6.35
C ASN A 134 -23.74 -13.13 7.80
N SER A 135 -24.38 -14.29 8.03
CA SER A 135 -24.72 -14.76 9.40
C SER A 135 -23.55 -15.41 10.11
N ASN A 136 -22.63 -16.03 9.36
CA ASN A 136 -21.53 -16.82 9.93
C ASN A 136 -20.21 -16.05 9.97
N TYR A 137 -20.06 -14.99 9.16
CA TYR A 137 -18.82 -14.23 9.05
C TYR A 137 -19.08 -12.73 9.15
N SER A 138 -18.06 -11.99 9.57
CA SER A 138 -18.13 -10.52 9.70
C SER A 138 -17.94 -9.85 8.35
N THR A 139 -18.98 -9.83 7.53
CA THR A 139 -18.97 -9.23 6.20
C THR A 139 -19.25 -7.72 6.24
N SER A 140 -18.71 -6.99 5.25
CA SER A 140 -19.19 -5.66 4.91
C SER A 140 -20.35 -5.77 3.90
N ASP A 141 -20.95 -4.64 3.51
CA ASP A 141 -21.98 -4.61 2.47
C ASP A 141 -21.42 -4.52 1.04
N PHE A 142 -20.13 -4.77 0.87
CA PHE A 142 -19.46 -4.78 -0.44
C PHE A 142 -19.21 -6.21 -0.91
N ASN A 143 -19.98 -6.62 -1.90
CA ASN A 143 -19.85 -7.92 -2.55
C ASN A 143 -19.33 -7.75 -3.98
N THR A 144 -18.41 -8.64 -4.37
CA THR A 144 -17.91 -8.78 -5.74
C THR A 144 -18.23 -10.17 -6.26
N ILE A 145 -18.53 -10.30 -7.54
CA ILE A 145 -18.67 -11.62 -8.19
C ILE A 145 -17.72 -11.74 -9.37
N ILE A 146 -17.06 -12.89 -9.46
CA ILE A 146 -16.14 -13.27 -10.54
C ILE A 146 -16.79 -14.38 -11.33
N GLY A 147 -16.85 -14.23 -12.65
CA GLY A 147 -17.32 -15.25 -13.57
C GLY A 147 -16.41 -15.38 -14.79
N HIS A 148 -16.31 -16.60 -15.30
CA HIS A 148 -15.62 -16.93 -16.54
C HIS A 148 -16.59 -17.56 -17.53
N SER A 149 -16.50 -17.19 -18.81
CA SER A 149 -17.35 -17.78 -19.88
C SER A 149 -18.83 -17.49 -19.60
N ASP A 150 -19.67 -18.53 -19.52
CA ASP A 150 -21.08 -18.37 -19.18
C ASP A 150 -21.29 -17.79 -17.78
N GLY A 151 -20.36 -18.06 -16.84
CA GLY A 151 -20.38 -17.41 -15.52
C GLY A 151 -20.21 -15.89 -15.62
N ALA A 152 -19.42 -15.41 -16.57
CA ALA A 152 -19.26 -13.96 -16.84
C ALA A 152 -20.50 -13.37 -17.50
N GLU A 153 -21.13 -14.10 -18.43
CA GLU A 153 -22.40 -13.69 -19.04
C GLU A 153 -23.54 -13.71 -18.01
N TYR A 154 -23.58 -14.72 -17.15
CA TYR A 154 -24.53 -14.81 -16.05
C TYR A 154 -24.41 -13.63 -15.05
N ASN A 155 -23.21 -13.12 -14.82
CA ASN A 155 -23.01 -11.94 -13.99
C ASN A 155 -23.72 -10.69 -14.54
N HIS A 156 -23.90 -10.56 -15.86
CA HIS A 156 -24.69 -9.47 -16.44
C HIS A 156 -26.16 -9.56 -16.01
N LEU A 157 -26.72 -10.76 -15.99
CA LEU A 157 -28.09 -10.99 -15.55
C LEU A 157 -28.25 -10.67 -14.07
N LEU A 158 -27.28 -11.09 -13.22
CA LEU A 158 -27.29 -10.73 -11.81
C LEU A 158 -27.19 -9.22 -11.59
N MET A 159 -26.38 -8.51 -12.39
CA MET A 159 -26.22 -7.07 -12.31
C MET A 159 -27.51 -6.31 -12.57
N LEU A 160 -28.34 -6.82 -13.48
CA LEU A 160 -29.61 -6.19 -13.90
C LEU A 160 -30.76 -6.45 -12.92
N GLU A 161 -30.60 -7.40 -11.99
CA GLU A 161 -31.61 -7.68 -10.97
C GLU A 161 -31.82 -6.50 -10.02
N LYS A 162 -33.12 -6.21 -9.73
CA LYS A 162 -33.49 -5.05 -8.88
C LYS A 162 -32.85 -5.06 -7.48
N ASN A 163 -32.72 -6.25 -6.89
CA ASN A 163 -32.18 -6.46 -5.56
C ASN A 163 -30.75 -7.01 -5.61
N ASN A 164 -30.01 -6.71 -6.67
CA ASN A 164 -28.63 -7.13 -6.84
C ASN A 164 -27.75 -6.72 -5.65
N PRO A 165 -27.12 -7.66 -4.94
CA PRO A 165 -26.26 -7.38 -3.78
C PRO A 165 -24.80 -7.06 -4.16
N PHE A 166 -24.43 -7.16 -5.45
CA PHE A 166 -23.05 -6.99 -5.90
C PHE A 166 -22.77 -5.56 -6.35
N ARG A 167 -21.56 -5.11 -6.06
CA ARG A 167 -21.02 -3.82 -6.50
C ARG A 167 -19.71 -3.98 -7.28
N GLY A 168 -19.10 -5.15 -7.25
CA GLY A 168 -17.96 -5.53 -8.07
C GLY A 168 -18.34 -6.64 -9.04
N PHE A 169 -18.01 -6.48 -10.33
CA PHE A 169 -18.21 -7.48 -11.36
C PHE A 169 -16.92 -7.69 -12.11
N ILE A 170 -16.39 -8.91 -12.08
CA ILE A 170 -15.19 -9.30 -12.83
C ILE A 170 -15.62 -10.35 -13.84
N ASN A 171 -15.70 -9.93 -15.11
CA ASN A 171 -16.25 -10.72 -16.21
C ASN A 171 -15.13 -11.10 -17.17
N ILE A 172 -14.76 -12.39 -17.17
CA ILE A 172 -13.63 -12.92 -17.93
C ILE A 172 -14.17 -13.72 -19.12
N SER A 173 -13.84 -13.32 -20.34
CA SER A 173 -14.31 -14.00 -21.56
C SER A 173 -15.85 -14.07 -21.64
N THR A 174 -16.50 -12.94 -21.46
CA THR A 174 -17.97 -12.89 -21.50
C THR A 174 -18.50 -12.99 -22.93
N ASN A 175 -19.73 -13.45 -23.07
CA ASN A 175 -20.52 -13.26 -24.27
C ASN A 175 -21.62 -12.22 -24.00
N LEU A 176 -22.45 -11.88 -24.97
CA LEU A 176 -23.51 -10.89 -24.83
C LEU A 176 -24.68 -11.21 -25.76
N ASN A 177 -25.79 -11.60 -25.17
CA ASN A 177 -27.05 -11.66 -25.85
C ASN A 177 -27.55 -10.27 -26.25
N ASN A 178 -28.16 -10.10 -27.42
CA ASN A 178 -28.65 -8.82 -27.88
C ASN A 178 -29.72 -8.20 -26.97
N ASP A 179 -30.58 -8.99 -26.36
CA ASP A 179 -31.63 -8.53 -25.46
C ASP A 179 -31.00 -7.92 -24.19
N VAL A 180 -29.99 -8.57 -23.61
CA VAL A 180 -29.25 -8.12 -22.42
C VAL A 180 -28.45 -6.85 -22.73
N SER A 181 -28.01 -6.66 -23.98
CA SER A 181 -27.26 -5.48 -24.40
C SER A 181 -27.99 -4.16 -24.14
N ASN A 182 -29.28 -4.10 -24.46
CA ASN A 182 -30.09 -2.89 -24.26
C ASN A 182 -30.29 -2.62 -22.76
N GLU A 183 -30.47 -3.66 -21.97
CA GLU A 183 -30.60 -3.51 -20.51
C GLU A 183 -29.30 -3.05 -19.84
N ILE A 184 -28.14 -3.49 -20.33
CA ILE A 184 -26.83 -3.01 -19.88
C ILE A 184 -26.64 -1.52 -20.24
N GLU A 185 -27.06 -1.09 -21.41
CA GLU A 185 -27.03 0.31 -21.81
C GLU A 185 -27.90 1.16 -20.87
N GLU A 186 -29.11 0.72 -20.56
CA GLU A 186 -29.98 1.41 -19.61
C GLU A 186 -29.40 1.39 -18.19
N PHE A 187 -28.73 0.32 -17.77
CA PHE A 187 -28.02 0.26 -16.50
C PHE A 187 -26.88 1.31 -16.44
N PHE A 188 -26.13 1.49 -17.50
CA PHE A 188 -25.07 2.49 -17.57
C PHE A 188 -25.58 3.93 -17.54
N LYS A 189 -26.80 4.18 -18.00
CA LYS A 189 -27.46 5.51 -17.95
C LYS A 189 -27.98 5.86 -16.57
N LYS A 190 -28.25 4.85 -15.71
CA LYS A 190 -28.83 5.09 -14.39
C LYS A 190 -27.83 5.74 -13.45
N THR A 191 -28.32 6.69 -12.65
CA THR A 191 -27.59 7.17 -11.48
C THR A 191 -27.68 6.13 -10.37
N ASN A 192 -26.56 5.59 -9.97
CA ASN A 192 -26.48 4.63 -8.89
C ASN A 192 -26.22 5.37 -7.56
N THR A 193 -26.80 4.88 -6.48
CA THR A 193 -26.58 5.45 -5.14
C THR A 193 -25.19 5.07 -4.56
N LYS A 194 -24.57 4.02 -5.09
CA LYS A 194 -23.26 3.50 -4.69
C LYS A 194 -22.41 3.25 -5.93
N ILE A 195 -21.09 3.38 -5.79
CA ILE A 195 -20.14 3.06 -6.86
C ILE A 195 -20.21 1.57 -7.22
N VAL A 196 -20.27 1.29 -8.53
CA VAL A 196 -20.17 -0.05 -9.10
C VAL A 196 -18.84 -0.17 -9.85
N TYR A 197 -18.13 -1.28 -9.65
CA TYR A 197 -16.89 -1.61 -10.35
C TYR A 197 -17.18 -2.71 -11.37
N TYR A 198 -16.86 -2.46 -12.61
CA TYR A 198 -17.22 -3.36 -13.71
C TYR A 198 -16.00 -3.59 -14.61
N PHE A 199 -15.42 -4.79 -14.48
CA PHE A 199 -14.23 -5.20 -15.23
C PHE A 199 -14.57 -6.22 -16.29
N ILE A 200 -14.00 -6.07 -17.49
CA ILE A 200 -14.08 -7.04 -18.59
C ILE A 200 -12.68 -7.41 -19.05
N ALA A 201 -12.43 -8.72 -19.16
CA ALA A 201 -11.24 -9.27 -19.77
C ALA A 201 -11.59 -9.95 -21.10
N ASN A 202 -10.93 -9.53 -22.20
CA ASN A 202 -11.00 -10.18 -23.49
C ASN A 202 -9.69 -10.90 -23.83
N GLY A 203 -9.78 -12.11 -24.34
CA GLY A 203 -8.65 -12.84 -24.91
C GLY A 203 -8.52 -12.54 -26.41
N LYS A 204 -7.33 -12.14 -26.89
CA LYS A 204 -7.10 -11.88 -28.33
C LYS A 204 -7.20 -13.14 -29.20
N TYR A 205 -7.12 -14.30 -28.60
CA TYR A 205 -7.20 -15.61 -29.26
C TYR A 205 -8.46 -16.39 -28.84
N ASP A 206 -9.44 -15.71 -28.24
CA ASP A 206 -10.74 -16.24 -27.89
C ASP A 206 -11.68 -16.28 -29.12
N SER A 207 -12.90 -16.81 -28.98
CA SER A 207 -13.88 -16.76 -30.02
C SER A 207 -14.28 -15.33 -30.40
N GLU A 208 -14.60 -15.12 -31.67
CA GLU A 208 -14.94 -13.79 -32.18
C GLU A 208 -16.15 -13.18 -31.45
N ASP A 209 -17.18 -14.01 -31.15
CA ASP A 209 -18.38 -13.55 -30.44
C ASP A 209 -18.05 -12.94 -29.07
N ARG A 210 -17.14 -13.56 -28.32
CA ARG A 210 -16.71 -13.06 -27.01
C ARG A 210 -15.88 -11.79 -27.10
N ILE A 211 -15.02 -11.71 -28.11
CA ILE A 211 -14.26 -10.49 -28.37
C ILE A 211 -15.21 -9.33 -28.73
N LEU A 212 -16.18 -9.59 -29.59
CA LEU A 212 -17.20 -8.60 -30.02
C LEU A 212 -18.08 -8.19 -28.83
N ALA A 213 -18.48 -9.12 -27.96
CA ALA A 213 -19.28 -8.84 -26.77
C ALA A 213 -18.59 -7.82 -25.85
N GLY A 214 -17.35 -8.06 -25.46
CA GLY A 214 -16.60 -7.13 -24.63
C GLY A 214 -16.37 -5.76 -25.30
N ASN A 215 -16.12 -5.73 -26.61
CA ASN A 215 -16.01 -4.50 -27.39
C ASN A 215 -17.33 -3.71 -27.44
N LYS A 216 -18.46 -4.40 -27.56
CA LYS A 216 -19.79 -3.78 -27.55
C LYS A 216 -20.09 -3.14 -26.20
N ILE A 217 -19.83 -3.84 -25.10
CA ILE A 217 -20.02 -3.30 -23.73
C ILE A 217 -19.14 -2.06 -23.49
N ASP A 218 -17.86 -2.11 -23.90
CA ASP A 218 -16.94 -0.96 -23.82
C ASP A 218 -17.47 0.24 -24.60
N SER A 219 -18.01 -0.02 -25.80
CA SER A 219 -18.61 1.05 -26.62
C SER A 219 -19.86 1.64 -25.96
N LEU A 220 -20.74 0.81 -25.40
CA LEU A 220 -21.92 1.28 -24.69
C LEU A 220 -21.55 2.14 -23.47
N TYR A 221 -20.56 1.69 -22.68
CA TYR A 221 -20.08 2.47 -21.54
C TYR A 221 -19.51 3.83 -21.96
N LYS A 222 -18.70 3.88 -23.02
CA LYS A 222 -18.12 5.15 -23.52
C LYS A 222 -19.17 6.14 -23.99
N LEU A 223 -20.32 5.67 -24.45
CA LEU A 223 -21.43 6.51 -24.90
C LEU A 223 -22.31 7.01 -23.75
N THR A 224 -22.48 6.21 -22.72
CA THR A 224 -23.58 6.40 -21.75
C THR A 224 -23.16 6.30 -20.29
N GLY A 225 -21.91 5.87 -20.00
CA GLY A 225 -21.48 5.53 -18.64
C GLY A 225 -21.59 6.66 -17.63
N SER A 226 -22.25 6.38 -16.51
CA SER A 226 -22.37 7.31 -15.39
C SER A 226 -21.08 7.34 -14.54
N LYS A 227 -20.89 8.42 -13.77
CA LYS A 227 -19.72 8.58 -12.87
C LYS A 227 -19.69 7.57 -11.74
N GLU A 228 -20.83 7.00 -11.40
CA GLU A 228 -20.99 5.99 -10.36
C GLU A 228 -20.57 4.59 -10.82
N ILE A 229 -20.29 4.41 -12.12
CA ILE A 229 -19.78 3.15 -12.65
C ILE A 229 -18.30 3.34 -13.02
N LYS A 230 -17.43 2.65 -12.30
CA LYS A 230 -16.03 2.51 -12.68
C LYS A 230 -15.90 1.32 -13.61
N PHE A 231 -15.47 1.57 -14.83
CA PHE A 231 -15.41 0.55 -15.88
C PHE A 231 -13.97 0.41 -16.41
N LEU A 232 -13.57 -0.83 -16.62
CA LEU A 232 -12.31 -1.15 -17.30
C LEU A 232 -12.49 -2.39 -18.16
N LYS A 233 -12.23 -2.25 -19.46
CA LYS A 233 -12.01 -3.36 -20.36
C LYS A 233 -10.53 -3.50 -20.68
N LYS A 234 -10.01 -4.73 -20.64
CA LYS A 234 -8.61 -5.02 -20.98
C LYS A 234 -8.48 -6.22 -21.89
N ASP A 235 -7.63 -6.11 -22.92
CA ASP A 235 -7.33 -7.15 -23.88
C ASP A 235 -6.02 -7.86 -23.54
N TYR A 236 -6.03 -9.19 -23.51
CA TYR A 236 -4.89 -10.04 -23.17
C TYR A 236 -4.46 -10.90 -24.34
N LYS A 237 -3.18 -11.20 -24.47
CA LYS A 237 -2.66 -12.20 -25.41
C LYS A 237 -2.93 -13.62 -24.85
N ALA A 238 -4.20 -14.00 -24.78
CA ALA A 238 -4.67 -15.24 -24.19
C ALA A 238 -5.81 -15.82 -25.02
N ASP A 239 -5.98 -17.12 -24.94
CA ASP A 239 -7.16 -17.86 -25.39
C ASP A 239 -8.20 -17.95 -24.26
N HIS A 240 -9.31 -18.62 -24.55
CA HIS A 240 -10.42 -18.81 -23.64
C HIS A 240 -10.01 -19.36 -22.26
N GLN A 241 -9.16 -20.37 -22.23
CA GLN A 241 -8.82 -21.10 -21.01
C GLN A 241 -7.78 -20.37 -20.15
N ASN A 242 -6.72 -19.85 -20.76
CA ASN A 242 -5.66 -19.23 -20.01
C ASN A 242 -5.91 -17.74 -19.73
N LEU A 243 -7.02 -17.16 -20.23
CA LEU A 243 -7.42 -15.79 -19.95
C LEU A 243 -7.67 -15.56 -18.45
N VAL A 244 -8.23 -16.56 -17.73
CA VAL A 244 -8.47 -16.46 -16.28
C VAL A 244 -7.19 -16.14 -15.54
N ALA A 245 -6.13 -16.93 -15.73
CA ALA A 245 -4.84 -16.70 -15.06
C ALA A 245 -4.18 -15.37 -15.48
N ASN A 246 -4.41 -14.90 -16.72
CA ASN A 246 -3.81 -13.67 -17.22
C ASN A 246 -4.53 -12.40 -16.76
N SER A 247 -5.82 -12.47 -16.40
CA SER A 247 -6.65 -11.29 -16.15
C SER A 247 -7.14 -11.15 -14.70
N MET A 248 -7.15 -12.22 -13.94
CA MET A 248 -7.72 -12.28 -12.59
C MET A 248 -7.08 -11.23 -11.66
N LEU A 249 -5.75 -11.13 -11.69
CA LEU A 249 -5.00 -10.15 -10.89
C LEU A 249 -5.46 -8.71 -11.16
N ASP A 250 -5.59 -8.36 -12.44
CA ASP A 250 -6.02 -7.02 -12.85
C ASP A 250 -7.47 -6.74 -12.46
N GLY A 251 -8.37 -7.74 -12.62
CA GLY A 251 -9.77 -7.60 -12.24
C GLY A 251 -9.95 -7.36 -10.75
N ILE A 252 -9.28 -8.14 -9.92
CA ILE A 252 -9.31 -7.97 -8.46
C ILE A 252 -8.71 -6.62 -8.05
N SER A 253 -7.54 -6.26 -8.60
CA SER A 253 -6.89 -4.97 -8.32
C SER A 253 -7.77 -3.79 -8.75
N PHE A 254 -8.47 -3.90 -9.87
CA PHE A 254 -9.37 -2.86 -10.36
C PHE A 254 -10.57 -2.64 -9.43
N VAL A 255 -11.19 -3.71 -8.93
CA VAL A 255 -12.34 -3.58 -8.00
C VAL A 255 -11.93 -2.87 -6.72
N PHE A 256 -10.71 -3.09 -6.24
CA PHE A 256 -10.20 -2.46 -5.02
C PHE A 256 -9.24 -1.28 -5.27
N GLN A 257 -9.27 -0.66 -6.47
CA GLN A 257 -8.32 0.38 -6.89
C GLN A 257 -8.34 1.65 -6.02
N ASP A 258 -9.43 1.89 -5.28
CA ASP A 258 -9.54 3.04 -4.38
C ASP A 258 -8.94 2.77 -3.00
N TYR A 259 -8.73 1.50 -2.66
CA TYR A 259 -8.06 1.13 -1.42
C TYR A 259 -6.58 1.51 -1.48
N ARG A 260 -6.11 2.27 -0.48
CA ARG A 260 -4.75 2.79 -0.40
C ARG A 260 -4.28 3.58 -1.65
N ASN A 261 -5.17 4.26 -2.32
CA ASN A 261 -4.79 5.21 -3.35
C ASN A 261 -4.21 6.49 -2.71
N LEU A 262 -2.99 6.38 -2.14
CA LEU A 262 -2.36 7.44 -1.34
C LEU A 262 -2.09 8.72 -2.14
N ASN A 263 -1.85 8.60 -3.45
CA ASN A 263 -1.63 9.75 -4.34
C ASN A 263 -2.86 10.63 -4.56
N LYS A 264 -4.05 10.14 -4.20
CA LYS A 264 -5.30 10.91 -4.28
C LYS A 264 -5.30 12.11 -3.32
N TYR A 265 -4.63 11.97 -2.18
CA TYR A 265 -4.65 12.97 -1.11
C TYR A 265 -3.49 13.96 -1.26
N SER A 266 -3.81 15.23 -1.09
CA SER A 266 -2.85 16.33 -1.27
C SER A 266 -1.75 16.34 -0.21
N SER A 267 -2.05 15.90 1.02
CA SER A 267 -1.15 15.89 2.18
C SER A 267 -1.47 14.73 3.12
N PHE A 268 -0.59 14.45 4.10
CA PHE A 268 -0.89 13.50 5.16
C PHE A 268 -2.10 13.92 6.00
N LYS A 269 -2.25 15.22 6.23
CA LYS A 269 -3.41 15.74 6.94
C LYS A 269 -4.71 15.41 6.20
N ASP A 270 -4.76 15.67 4.89
CA ASP A 270 -5.90 15.35 4.04
C ASP A 270 -6.19 13.84 4.07
N TYR A 271 -5.16 13.01 3.93
CA TYR A 271 -5.26 11.56 4.02
C TYR A 271 -5.85 11.10 5.36
N SER A 272 -5.24 11.51 6.47
CA SER A 272 -5.64 11.05 7.81
C SER A 272 -7.07 11.46 8.21
N GLN A 273 -7.57 12.56 7.63
CA GLN A 273 -8.92 13.06 7.90
C GLN A 273 -10.00 12.41 7.03
N ASN A 274 -9.67 12.00 5.80
CA ASN A 274 -10.68 11.60 4.80
C ASN A 274 -10.64 10.10 4.45
N TYR A 275 -9.47 9.47 4.45
CA TYR A 275 -9.26 8.11 3.96
C TYR A 275 -10.20 7.08 4.58
N GLN A 276 -10.29 7.03 5.91
CA GLN A 276 -11.08 6.02 6.61
C GLN A 276 -12.57 6.13 6.29
N SER A 277 -13.11 7.36 6.25
CA SER A 277 -14.52 7.59 5.94
C SER A 277 -14.85 7.28 4.47
N GLU A 278 -13.95 7.62 3.55
CA GLU A 278 -14.12 7.31 2.13
C GLU A 278 -14.11 5.80 1.86
N ILE A 279 -13.16 5.07 2.45
CA ILE A 279 -13.10 3.62 2.29
C ILE A 279 -14.32 2.94 2.94
N ASN A 280 -14.78 3.46 4.07
CA ASN A 280 -16.01 2.96 4.69
C ASN A 280 -17.23 3.16 3.75
N GLN A 281 -17.35 4.32 3.13
CA GLN A 281 -18.42 4.60 2.17
C GLN A 281 -18.33 3.70 0.92
N LEU A 282 -17.10 3.44 0.42
CA LEU A 282 -16.87 2.63 -0.78
C LEU A 282 -17.03 1.14 -0.51
N TYR A 283 -16.43 0.62 0.55
CA TYR A 283 -16.29 -0.83 0.77
C TYR A 283 -16.93 -1.36 2.06
N GLY A 284 -17.56 -0.48 2.86
CA GLY A 284 -18.32 -0.87 4.05
C GLY A 284 -17.46 -1.31 5.25
N PHE A 285 -16.20 -0.89 5.30
CA PHE A 285 -15.31 -1.13 6.46
C PHE A 285 -14.38 0.06 6.68
N THR A 286 -13.90 0.21 7.92
CA THR A 286 -12.95 1.28 8.27
C THR A 286 -11.54 0.70 8.32
N PRO A 287 -10.62 1.08 7.43
CA PRO A 287 -9.25 0.59 7.44
C PRO A 287 -8.44 1.26 8.56
N ASN A 288 -7.34 0.63 8.96
CA ASN A 288 -6.31 1.29 9.75
C ASN A 288 -5.42 2.17 8.85
N ILE A 289 -4.78 3.17 9.46
CA ILE A 289 -3.64 3.86 8.85
C ILE A 289 -2.40 3.02 9.16
N GLU A 290 -1.76 2.50 8.13
CA GLU A 290 -0.65 1.57 8.24
C GLU A 290 0.70 2.31 8.30
N THR A 291 1.72 1.67 8.88
CA THR A 291 3.09 2.22 8.92
C THR A 291 3.62 2.56 7.53
N ASN A 292 3.33 1.72 6.53
CA ASN A 292 3.74 1.98 5.14
C ASN A 292 3.08 3.23 4.54
N ASP A 293 1.88 3.62 5.01
CA ASP A 293 1.23 4.86 4.57
C ASP A 293 1.97 6.07 5.13
N ILE A 294 2.40 5.96 6.40
CA ILE A 294 3.21 6.97 7.08
C ILE A 294 4.55 7.14 6.35
N ASP A 295 5.23 6.04 6.01
CA ASP A 295 6.50 6.06 5.27
C ASP A 295 6.35 6.74 3.90
N PHE A 296 5.26 6.46 3.19
CA PHE A 296 4.95 7.12 1.91
C PHE A 296 4.85 8.64 2.08
N TYR A 297 4.08 9.09 3.08
CA TYR A 297 3.92 10.52 3.32
C TYR A 297 5.17 11.18 3.89
N PHE A 298 5.98 10.49 4.69
CA PHE A 298 7.30 10.99 5.07
C PHE A 298 8.15 11.31 3.85
N GLY A 299 8.24 10.37 2.89
CA GLY A 299 8.97 10.58 1.65
C GLY A 299 8.47 11.83 0.91
N LYS A 300 7.16 11.91 0.69
CA LYS A 300 6.51 13.04 0.00
C LYS A 300 6.77 14.38 0.72
N ILE A 301 6.57 14.42 2.04
CA ILE A 301 6.77 15.62 2.88
C ILE A 301 8.21 16.13 2.81
N LEU A 302 9.19 15.21 2.87
CA LEU A 302 10.60 15.57 2.79
C LEU A 302 10.97 16.08 1.40
N ASP A 303 10.49 15.46 0.33
CA ASP A 303 10.75 15.89 -1.04
C ASP A 303 10.15 17.28 -1.32
N GLU A 304 8.94 17.53 -0.85
CA GLU A 304 8.24 18.81 -0.98
C GLU A 304 8.72 19.86 0.04
N LYS A 305 9.48 19.45 1.06
CA LYS A 305 9.91 20.28 2.20
C LYS A 305 8.74 20.94 2.94
N ASN A 306 7.64 20.22 3.04
CA ASN A 306 6.41 20.69 3.66
C ASN A 306 6.47 20.57 5.18
N ILE A 307 6.99 21.62 5.83
CA ILE A 307 7.14 21.64 7.30
C ILE A 307 5.80 21.53 8.04
N VAL A 308 4.73 22.10 7.50
CA VAL A 308 3.42 22.10 8.16
C VAL A 308 2.86 20.68 8.23
N ASP A 309 2.93 19.96 7.13
CA ASP A 309 2.47 18.58 7.08
C ASP A 309 3.41 17.63 7.86
N TYR A 310 4.72 17.95 7.91
CA TYR A 310 5.68 17.26 8.77
C TYR A 310 5.30 17.32 10.25
N GLU A 311 5.05 18.53 10.77
CA GLU A 311 4.67 18.72 12.17
C GLU A 311 3.32 18.04 12.47
N TYR A 312 2.38 18.11 11.54
CA TYR A 312 1.11 17.40 11.69
C TYR A 312 1.30 15.89 11.77
N LEU A 313 2.11 15.30 10.88
CA LEU A 313 2.40 13.86 10.88
C LEU A 313 3.08 13.41 12.20
N ILE A 314 4.05 14.18 12.70
CA ILE A 314 4.72 13.89 13.97
C ILE A 314 3.72 13.89 15.14
N ASN A 315 2.84 14.89 15.19
CA ASN A 315 1.82 14.96 16.23
C ASN A 315 0.84 13.80 16.13
N PHE A 316 0.39 13.45 14.92
CA PHE A 316 -0.48 12.32 14.68
C PHE A 316 0.13 10.99 15.19
N ILE A 317 1.42 10.74 14.90
CA ILE A 317 2.13 9.54 15.38
C ILE A 317 2.13 9.47 16.92
N ASN A 318 2.43 10.61 17.58
CA ASN A 318 2.49 10.68 19.05
C ASN A 318 1.10 10.48 19.70
N GLU A 319 0.06 11.09 19.14
CA GLU A 319 -1.30 11.05 19.69
C GLU A 319 -1.99 9.69 19.49
N ASN A 320 -1.69 9.02 18.41
CA ASN A 320 -2.32 7.75 18.07
C ASN A 320 -1.49 6.51 18.44
N ASN A 321 -0.38 6.68 19.17
CA ASN A 321 0.53 5.59 19.57
C ASN A 321 0.93 4.69 18.39
N VAL A 322 1.13 5.29 17.22
CA VAL A 322 1.57 4.53 16.04
C VAL A 322 2.97 3.99 16.31
N SER A 323 3.17 2.71 16.04
CA SER A 323 4.48 2.05 16.20
C SER A 323 5.47 2.53 15.13
N PHE A 324 5.84 3.81 15.21
CA PHE A 324 6.82 4.45 14.33
C PHE A 324 7.92 5.05 15.19
N VAL A 325 9.10 4.44 15.16
CA VAL A 325 10.23 4.87 16.00
C VAL A 325 11.04 5.91 15.27
N MET A 326 11.03 7.14 15.80
CA MET A 326 11.86 8.26 15.32
C MET A 326 12.64 8.86 16.49
N ASN A 327 13.95 8.78 16.42
CA ASN A 327 14.82 9.37 17.43
C ASN A 327 15.14 10.87 17.14
N SER A 328 15.84 11.51 18.06
CA SER A 328 16.23 12.93 17.93
C SER A 328 17.13 13.18 16.73
N LEU A 329 17.98 12.23 16.34
CA LEU A 329 18.89 12.35 15.20
C LEU A 329 18.11 12.34 13.87
N ASP A 330 17.09 11.48 13.76
CA ASP A 330 16.24 11.43 12.57
C ASP A 330 15.52 12.77 12.40
N ARG A 331 14.92 13.29 13.47
CA ARG A 331 14.25 14.61 13.46
C ARG A 331 15.21 15.73 13.11
N ALA A 332 16.42 15.73 13.66
CA ALA A 332 17.45 16.73 13.34
C ALA A 332 17.81 16.71 11.84
N ASN A 333 17.99 15.51 11.26
CA ASN A 333 18.27 15.34 9.84
C ASN A 333 17.10 15.80 8.96
N HIS A 334 15.86 15.50 9.31
CA HIS A 334 14.67 15.91 8.57
C HIS A 334 14.54 17.44 8.54
N TYR A 335 14.65 18.11 9.70
CA TYR A 335 14.63 19.59 9.76
C TYR A 335 15.79 20.20 8.97
N PHE A 336 16.99 19.62 9.02
CA PHE A 336 18.12 20.09 8.22
C PHE A 336 17.83 19.99 6.72
N TYR A 337 17.30 18.85 6.27
CA TYR A 337 16.94 18.63 4.87
C TYR A 337 15.87 19.62 4.39
N MET A 338 14.90 19.91 5.24
CA MET A 338 13.85 20.90 4.97
C MET A 338 14.34 22.37 5.15
N LYS A 339 15.65 22.58 5.47
CA LYS A 339 16.26 23.90 5.72
C LYS A 339 15.66 24.64 6.92
N GLN A 340 15.13 23.92 7.90
CA GLN A 340 14.63 24.44 9.16
C GLN A 340 15.75 24.35 10.21
N TYR A 341 16.81 25.16 10.01
CA TYR A 341 18.06 25.06 10.77
C TYR A 341 17.91 25.31 12.29
N PRO A 342 17.11 26.25 12.76
CA PRO A 342 16.88 26.40 14.20
C PRO A 342 16.31 25.15 14.86
N GLN A 343 15.33 24.49 14.22
CA GLN A 343 14.75 23.24 14.67
C GLN A 343 15.76 22.09 14.58
N ALA A 344 16.50 22.00 13.49
CA ALA A 344 17.57 21.02 13.34
C ALA A 344 18.59 21.12 14.49
N ILE A 345 19.06 22.32 14.82
CA ILE A 345 19.98 22.62 15.95
C ILE A 345 19.37 22.16 17.28
N LYS A 346 18.10 22.46 17.52
CA LYS A 346 17.39 22.02 18.74
C LYS A 346 17.46 20.51 18.91
N PHE A 347 17.16 19.77 17.84
CA PHE A 347 17.18 18.31 17.85
C PHE A 347 18.59 17.72 17.86
N TRP A 348 19.59 18.37 17.23
CA TRP A 348 20.99 18.00 17.38
C TRP A 348 21.50 18.12 18.81
N LYS A 349 21.12 19.20 19.52
CA LYS A 349 21.43 19.35 20.97
C LYS A 349 20.80 18.21 21.79
N LYS A 350 19.55 17.85 21.48
CA LYS A 350 18.86 16.75 22.14
C LYS A 350 19.54 15.40 21.87
N THR A 351 19.97 15.16 20.63
CA THR A 351 20.70 13.96 20.20
C THR A 351 21.94 13.69 21.06
N VAL A 352 22.73 14.72 21.36
CA VAL A 352 23.94 14.57 22.21
C VAL A 352 23.59 14.21 23.65
N ASN A 353 22.43 14.65 24.15
CA ASN A 353 21.97 14.30 25.49
C ASN A 353 21.38 12.88 25.59
N GLU A 354 20.74 12.43 24.50
CA GLU A 354 20.10 11.11 24.37
C GLU A 354 20.99 10.07 23.67
N PHE A 355 22.31 10.26 23.73
CA PHE A 355 23.30 9.54 22.96
C PHE A 355 23.23 8.01 23.14
N ASP A 356 22.86 7.53 24.32
CA ASP A 356 22.75 6.09 24.63
C ASP A 356 21.67 5.36 23.79
N GLN A 357 20.79 6.12 23.13
CA GLN A 357 19.72 5.61 22.24
C GLN A 357 20.09 5.68 20.75
N ILE A 358 21.31 6.14 20.44
CA ILE A 358 21.74 6.44 19.06
C ILE A 358 22.98 5.63 18.73
N GLU A 359 22.98 4.97 17.57
CA GLU A 359 24.16 4.29 17.11
C GLU A 359 25.30 5.28 16.82
N PRO A 360 26.47 5.16 17.49
CA PRO A 360 27.57 6.11 17.33
C PRO A 360 28.00 6.35 15.88
N ARG A 361 27.99 5.31 15.08
CA ARG A 361 28.37 5.38 13.65
C ARG A 361 27.39 6.22 12.85
N VAL A 362 26.08 6.16 13.13
CA VAL A 362 25.06 6.97 12.43
C VAL A 362 25.25 8.44 12.79
N PHE A 363 25.52 8.76 14.06
CA PHE A 363 25.86 10.12 14.49
C PHE A 363 27.13 10.62 13.77
N TYR A 364 28.20 9.82 13.75
CA TYR A 364 29.46 10.14 13.08
C TYR A 364 29.29 10.53 11.62
N PHE A 365 28.40 9.88 10.88
CA PHE A 365 28.16 10.21 9.48
C PHE A 365 27.29 11.45 9.27
N ASN A 366 26.69 11.99 10.32
CA ASN A 366 25.72 13.08 10.23
C ASN A 366 26.08 14.36 10.97
N PHE A 367 27.00 14.35 11.94
CA PHE A 367 27.28 15.50 12.81
C PHE A 367 27.72 16.76 12.06
N THR A 368 28.32 16.65 10.87
CA THR A 368 28.70 17.80 10.05
C THR A 368 27.51 18.63 9.61
N LYS A 369 26.34 18.02 9.45
CA LYS A 369 25.10 18.74 9.18
C LYS A 369 24.70 19.67 10.34
N ALA A 370 24.99 19.26 11.57
CA ALA A 370 24.80 20.14 12.71
C ALA A 370 25.72 21.36 12.63
N VAL A 371 26.99 21.15 12.32
CA VAL A 371 27.97 22.26 12.14
C VAL A 371 27.47 23.18 11.02
N ASP A 372 27.07 22.66 9.88
CA ASP A 372 26.57 23.45 8.77
C ASP A 372 25.31 24.25 9.17
N ALA A 373 24.37 23.66 9.93
CA ALA A 373 23.19 24.35 10.42
C ALA A 373 23.54 25.56 11.32
N TYR A 374 24.47 25.37 12.27
CA TYR A 374 24.93 26.44 13.10
C TYR A 374 25.61 27.57 12.32
N LEU A 375 26.42 27.22 11.30
CA LEU A 375 27.09 28.23 10.46
C LEU A 375 26.12 29.03 9.61
N VAL A 376 25.07 28.37 9.08
CA VAL A 376 24.00 29.08 8.36
C VAL A 376 23.26 30.05 9.28
N GLU A 377 23.00 29.65 10.53
CA GLU A 377 22.40 30.52 11.56
C GLU A 377 23.38 31.55 12.18
N LYS A 378 24.59 31.63 11.61
CA LYS A 378 25.66 32.57 12.08
C LYS A 378 26.04 32.38 13.55
N ASP A 379 25.97 31.14 14.03
CA ASP A 379 26.36 30.77 15.42
C ASP A 379 27.57 29.79 15.42
N PRO A 380 28.78 30.23 14.99
CA PRO A 380 29.97 29.40 15.01
C PRO A 380 30.42 29.00 16.44
N LYS A 381 30.07 29.79 17.47
CA LYS A 381 30.35 29.46 18.88
C LYS A 381 29.48 28.28 19.32
N GLY A 382 28.17 28.27 18.97
CA GLY A 382 27.29 27.16 19.22
C GLY A 382 27.72 25.86 18.51
N ALA A 383 28.27 25.97 17.31
CA ALA A 383 28.85 24.81 16.59
C ALA A 383 30.03 24.22 17.37
N ILE A 384 30.94 25.06 17.89
CA ILE A 384 32.10 24.63 18.69
C ILE A 384 31.63 23.94 19.98
N GLU A 385 30.67 24.53 20.69
CA GLU A 385 30.12 23.96 21.93
C GLU A 385 29.46 22.57 21.67
N PHE A 386 28.72 22.45 20.57
CA PHE A 386 28.12 21.18 20.12
C PHE A 386 29.20 20.12 19.86
N LEU A 387 30.27 20.47 19.14
CA LEU A 387 31.38 19.59 18.85
C LEU A 387 32.14 19.16 20.13
N GLU A 388 32.38 20.06 21.06
CA GLU A 388 33.04 19.76 22.35
C GLU A 388 32.19 18.79 23.20
N LYS A 389 30.87 18.97 23.21
CA LYS A 389 29.96 18.03 23.88
C LYS A 389 29.95 16.65 23.18
N SER A 390 29.91 16.65 21.86
CA SER A 390 29.97 15.40 21.05
C SER A 390 31.27 14.65 21.27
N LYS A 391 32.40 15.36 21.33
CA LYS A 391 33.72 14.82 21.63
C LYS A 391 33.78 14.09 22.98
N LYS A 392 33.13 14.64 24.02
CA LYS A 392 33.05 14.00 25.34
C LYS A 392 32.25 12.70 25.34
N ARG A 393 31.27 12.59 24.45
CA ARG A 393 30.41 11.41 24.32
C ARG A 393 31.03 10.34 23.42
N MET A 394 31.89 10.73 22.48
CA MET A 394 32.49 9.86 21.47
C MET A 394 33.99 10.10 21.35
N PRO A 395 34.78 9.71 22.36
CA PRO A 395 36.22 9.96 22.39
C PRO A 395 36.98 9.25 21.25
N GLU A 396 36.44 8.19 20.66
CA GLU A 396 37.00 7.50 19.51
C GLU A 396 37.08 8.35 18.24
N TYR A 397 36.26 9.42 18.13
CA TYR A 397 36.24 10.34 16.98
C TYR A 397 36.82 11.73 17.35
N ASN A 398 37.64 11.79 18.37
CA ASN A 398 38.21 13.04 18.88
C ASN A 398 38.94 13.90 17.82
N LEU A 399 39.65 13.25 16.89
CA LEU A 399 40.41 13.97 15.87
C LEU A 399 39.50 14.66 14.85
N GLU A 400 38.39 14.01 14.49
CA GLU A 400 37.43 14.56 13.56
C GLU A 400 36.69 15.76 14.19
N PHE A 401 36.27 15.65 15.43
CA PHE A 401 35.67 16.77 16.15
C PHE A 401 36.68 17.94 16.33
N ASP A 402 37.93 17.64 16.68
CA ASP A 402 38.98 18.66 16.79
C ASP A 402 39.25 19.36 15.45
N TYR A 403 39.24 18.63 14.35
CA TYR A 403 39.36 19.22 13.02
C TYR A 403 38.23 20.22 12.73
N PHE A 404 36.97 19.87 13.01
CA PHE A 404 35.86 20.81 12.82
C PHE A 404 35.84 21.94 13.82
N ILE A 405 36.28 21.76 15.08
CA ILE A 405 36.49 22.83 16.04
C ILE A 405 37.53 23.82 15.50
N ALA A 406 38.68 23.29 15.04
CA ALA A 406 39.75 24.12 14.49
C ALA A 406 39.29 24.91 13.26
N LYS A 407 38.64 24.22 12.32
CA LYS A 407 38.10 24.81 11.09
C LYS A 407 37.10 25.91 11.39
N THR A 408 36.07 25.61 12.21
CA THR A 408 35.03 26.57 12.57
C THR A 408 35.61 27.80 13.28
N ALA A 409 36.51 27.58 14.25
CA ALA A 409 37.12 28.66 15.04
C ALA A 409 37.99 29.59 14.18
N ILE A 410 38.83 29.03 13.30
CA ILE A 410 39.77 29.78 12.48
C ILE A 410 39.04 30.54 11.36
N GLU A 411 38.19 29.86 10.61
CA GLU A 411 37.49 30.46 9.48
C GLU A 411 36.50 31.55 9.88
N ASN A 412 35.95 31.49 11.11
CA ASN A 412 35.02 32.50 11.62
C ASN A 412 35.63 33.46 12.63
N SER A 413 36.93 33.34 12.94
CA SER A 413 37.65 34.21 13.92
C SER A 413 37.02 34.20 15.33
N VAL A 414 36.47 33.06 15.75
CA VAL A 414 35.86 32.86 17.08
C VAL A 414 36.65 31.83 17.87
N GLU A 415 36.66 31.91 19.20
CA GLU A 415 37.30 30.88 20.07
C GLU A 415 38.72 30.46 19.57
N VAL A 416 39.49 31.42 19.08
CA VAL A 416 40.75 31.20 18.34
C VAL A 416 41.76 30.35 19.12
N ILE A 417 41.83 30.49 20.45
CA ILE A 417 42.73 29.68 21.31
C ILE A 417 42.30 28.23 21.28
N LYS A 418 41.01 27.94 21.37
CA LYS A 418 40.49 26.55 21.26
C LYS A 418 40.76 25.96 19.88
N GLY A 419 40.51 26.73 18.82
CA GLY A 419 40.83 26.32 17.46
C GLY A 419 42.30 25.94 17.26
N LYS A 420 43.22 26.75 17.77
CA LYS A 420 44.68 26.49 17.71
C LYS A 420 45.05 25.22 18.47
N ASN A 421 44.48 25.02 19.66
CA ASN A 421 44.72 23.79 20.44
C ASN A 421 44.19 22.56 19.75
N ALA A 422 43.01 22.60 19.18
CA ALA A 422 42.41 21.51 18.40
C ALA A 422 43.22 21.21 17.14
N LEU A 423 43.68 22.24 16.41
CA LEU A 423 44.57 22.06 15.25
C LEU A 423 45.92 21.43 15.63
N LYS A 424 46.50 21.86 16.79
CA LYS A 424 47.71 21.22 17.30
C LYS A 424 47.51 19.73 17.59
N ASN A 425 46.40 19.39 18.23
CA ASN A 425 46.06 17.98 18.49
C ASN A 425 45.91 17.16 17.20
N CYS A 426 45.21 17.69 16.20
CA CYS A 426 45.07 17.04 14.89
C CYS A 426 46.43 16.81 14.19
N ASN A 427 47.39 17.76 14.31
CA ASN A 427 48.70 17.65 13.73
C ASN A 427 49.59 16.61 14.46
N SER A 428 49.56 16.61 15.82
CA SER A 428 50.38 15.73 16.64
C SER A 428 49.93 14.27 16.59
N ASN A 429 48.60 14.04 16.51
CA ASN A 429 48.01 12.73 16.56
C ASN A 429 47.36 12.33 15.21
N PHE A 430 47.85 12.88 14.11
CA PHE A 430 47.28 12.71 12.80
C PHE A 430 47.03 11.23 12.45
N LYS A 431 45.80 10.93 12.13
CA LYS A 431 45.37 9.66 11.54
C LYS A 431 44.46 9.99 10.37
N GLU A 432 44.72 9.36 9.23
CA GLU A 432 43.89 9.55 8.05
C GLU A 432 42.45 9.06 8.31
N ASN A 433 41.48 9.89 7.92
CA ASN A 433 40.09 9.63 8.16
C ASN A 433 39.23 10.22 7.04
N ARG A 434 37.93 10.02 7.12
CA ARG A 434 36.97 10.44 6.10
C ARG A 434 36.89 11.96 5.90
N TYR A 435 37.12 12.74 6.95
CA TYR A 435 36.78 14.16 6.96
C TYR A 435 37.95 15.09 6.65
N PHE A 436 39.20 14.66 6.93
CA PHE A 436 40.36 15.48 6.65
C PHE A 436 41.63 14.67 6.42
N ASN A 437 42.55 15.30 5.72
CA ASN A 437 43.88 14.80 5.42
C ASN A 437 44.94 15.87 5.77
N ARG A 438 46.23 15.57 5.56
CA ARG A 438 47.35 16.51 5.87
C ARG A 438 47.24 17.79 5.08
N THR A 439 46.68 17.81 3.88
CA THR A 439 46.52 19.04 3.09
C THR A 439 45.47 19.93 3.71
N ASN A 440 44.33 19.37 4.17
CA ASN A 440 43.30 20.12 4.87
C ASN A 440 43.87 20.85 6.14
N LEU A 441 44.73 20.14 6.94
CA LEU A 441 45.37 20.70 8.11
C LEU A 441 46.34 21.82 7.79
N LYS A 442 47.12 21.71 6.67
CA LYS A 442 48.02 22.76 6.21
C LYS A 442 47.28 24.04 5.80
N ASN A 443 46.13 23.87 5.15
CA ASN A 443 45.29 25.00 4.69
C ASN A 443 44.71 25.82 5.87
N LEU A 444 44.44 25.19 7.01
CA LEU A 444 43.97 25.87 8.21
C LEU A 444 45.10 26.67 8.96
N LYS A 445 46.34 26.51 8.59
CA LYS A 445 47.46 27.25 9.19
C LYS A 445 47.72 28.61 8.53
N LYS A 446 47.16 28.84 7.35
CA LYS A 446 47.29 30.11 6.60
C LYS A 446 46.23 31.11 7.05
#